data_a94ddd6b0f98425a4db6a2768af6d6e2
#
_entry.id   a94ddd6b0f98425a4db6a2768af6d6e2
#
_cell.length_a   1.000
_cell.length_b   1.000
_cell.length_c   1.000
_cell.angle_alpha   90.00
_cell.angle_beta   90.00
_cell.angle_gamma   90.00
#
_symmetry.space_group_name_H-M   'P 1'
#
loop_
_entity.id
_entity.type
_entity.pdbx_description
1 polymer ?
#
loop_
_entity_poly.entity_id
_entity_poly.type
_entity_poly.pdbx_seq_one_letter_code
_entity_poly.pdbx_strand_id
1 'polypeptide(L)'
;MGRKLKTWTLLVIILALIYVQQAPDIYAESADRDQKEEVEPPQEPEPPQEPETPQEPETPVEPIVSYQIEIPKEDGEHGWYKTRPEIKLLHMGSRGVTKYKVSAGGEVLKEGMLEEKDEEVLLKKDLFRDGKSLLSVWMEDEDGKLVENNTLEKEIKVDTIAPQFEMTASAGFAVWYQKEAKLHVRGMDRESGIQEIACYVDGVYEGKKKAVEGEFVIQKPSAGGKSHTVTIIVKDQAGNQNSQIEELYIDQMAPRVKIGGVEAYMITSRPVTAVYEIEEENLLSEAVAETQWEDVEGKKTKMEASEWEETKSGIKGTQTLTEDGIYQIRIKAKDRAGYEAEDHRQIIIDKANPVIGYVDDLQGKYLKSFMWNYLKEELIQDFTTYTYGVKLDGNLYQMGKRIETEGRHLLEVQAVDAAGNEAVAKAEFVIDHTKPEIVFSNVEEGNEYEEKCVCKVELRNAEDAIQRVQINGEDQKIDAGSASFQCTLQVHQDYEVEVTAVDQAGNTAQESILFKVVPKKNIFQKIAEPVVQKLNKEEGKKQENMNDGEEKRKKDRWKEPMICLVILSCAVAAGGWYIRKGHRPE
;
A
#
# COMPACT_ATOMS: atom_id res chain seq x y z
N MET A 1 -28.10 7.11 -6.62
CA MET A 1 -26.64 7.22 -6.77
C MET A 1 -25.93 7.68 -5.49
N GLY A 2 -26.47 8.61 -4.71
CA GLY A 2 -25.78 9.21 -3.56
C GLY A 2 -25.45 8.35 -2.32
N ARG A 3 -25.91 7.10 -2.21
CA ARG A 3 -25.65 6.26 -1.00
C ARG A 3 -24.39 5.38 -1.09
N LYS A 4 -23.87 5.10 -2.29
CA LYS A 4 -22.66 4.27 -2.47
C LYS A 4 -21.36 5.05 -2.32
N LEU A 5 -21.36 6.36 -2.58
CA LEU A 5 -20.15 7.19 -2.48
C LEU A 5 -19.69 7.41 -1.02
N LYS A 6 -20.64 7.47 -0.06
CA LYS A 6 -20.31 7.72 1.37
C LYS A 6 -19.56 6.59 2.07
N THR A 7 -19.70 5.36 1.59
CA THR A 7 -19.02 4.20 2.19
C THR A 7 -17.54 4.09 1.81
N TRP A 8 -17.17 4.61 0.65
CA TRP A 8 -15.80 4.52 0.13
C TRP A 8 -14.84 5.56 0.71
N THR A 9 -15.30 6.78 0.91
CA THR A 9 -14.48 7.85 1.53
C THR A 9 -14.07 7.48 2.96
N LEU A 10 -14.95 6.76 3.68
CA LEU A 10 -14.67 6.31 5.05
C LEU A 10 -13.65 5.14 5.08
N LEU A 11 -13.66 4.28 4.07
CA LEU A 11 -12.74 3.13 3.97
C LEU A 11 -11.31 3.57 3.67
N VAL A 12 -11.12 4.56 2.82
CA VAL A 12 -9.78 5.12 2.49
C VAL A 12 -9.17 5.82 3.71
N ILE A 13 -9.97 6.53 4.50
CA ILE A 13 -9.50 7.20 5.72
C ILE A 13 -9.15 6.18 6.81
N ILE A 14 -9.91 5.09 6.94
CA ILE A 14 -9.63 4.03 7.94
C ILE A 14 -8.37 3.24 7.57
N LEU A 15 -8.12 2.97 6.30
CA LEU A 15 -6.90 2.31 5.85
C LEU A 15 -5.65 3.18 6.05
N ALA A 16 -5.75 4.49 5.85
CA ALA A 16 -4.65 5.42 6.12
C ALA A 16 -4.31 5.52 7.62
N LEU A 17 -5.31 5.42 8.51
CA LEU A 17 -5.10 5.49 9.96
C LEU A 17 -4.53 4.19 10.56
N ILE A 18 -4.81 3.03 9.97
CA ILE A 18 -4.28 1.74 10.44
C ILE A 18 -2.78 1.61 10.09
N TYR A 19 -2.31 2.22 9.01
CA TYR A 19 -0.90 2.11 8.58
C TYR A 19 0.07 3.00 9.38
N VAL A 20 -0.41 4.03 10.05
CA VAL A 20 0.42 4.93 10.88
C VAL A 20 0.77 4.30 12.24
N GLN A 21 0.11 3.21 12.66
CA GLN A 21 0.35 2.56 13.95
C GLN A 21 1.29 1.34 13.94
N GLN A 22 1.88 0.97 12.81
CA GLN A 22 2.77 -0.20 12.69
C GLN A 22 4.16 0.10 12.11
N ALA A 23 4.78 1.21 12.46
CA ALA A 23 6.20 1.41 12.21
C ALA A 23 7.00 0.98 13.45
N PRO A 24 7.90 0.00 13.37
CA PRO A 24 8.81 -0.29 14.49
C PRO A 24 9.96 0.72 14.48
N ASP A 25 10.20 1.27 15.65
CA ASP A 25 11.37 2.08 15.98
C ASP A 25 12.67 1.31 15.71
N ILE A 26 13.50 1.85 14.83
CA ILE A 26 14.90 1.46 14.68
C ILE A 26 15.73 2.72 14.85
N TYR A 27 16.19 2.99 16.07
CA TYR A 27 17.38 3.81 16.33
C TYR A 27 17.94 3.56 17.74
N ALA A 28 19.30 3.46 17.74
CA ALA A 28 20.24 3.50 18.86
C ALA A 28 20.48 2.15 19.59
N GLU A 29 21.71 1.58 19.61
CA GLU A 29 22.77 2.13 20.43
C GLU A 29 24.09 1.45 20.11
N SER A 30 25.09 2.23 19.72
CA SER A 30 26.48 1.84 19.72
C SER A 30 27.09 2.37 21.02
N ALA A 31 27.56 1.49 21.88
CA ALA A 31 28.50 1.85 22.94
C ALA A 31 29.34 0.65 23.34
N ASP A 32 30.54 0.62 22.88
CA ASP A 32 31.82 0.55 23.61
C ASP A 32 31.86 -0.36 24.83
N ARG A 33 32.64 -1.46 24.73
CA ARG A 33 33.35 -2.07 25.87
C ARG A 33 34.62 -2.77 25.39
N ASP A 34 35.72 -2.01 25.43
CA ASP A 34 37.05 -2.56 25.64
C ASP A 34 37.05 -3.51 26.88
N GLN A 35 37.43 -4.76 26.68
CA GLN A 35 37.96 -5.60 27.74
C GLN A 35 39.37 -6.03 27.35
N LYS A 36 40.32 -5.47 28.06
CA LYS A 36 41.71 -5.88 28.08
C LYS A 36 41.80 -7.29 28.65
N GLU A 37 42.31 -8.23 27.89
CA GLU A 37 42.86 -9.48 28.37
C GLU A 37 44.25 -9.24 28.95
N GLU A 38 44.40 -9.56 30.20
CA GLU A 38 45.64 -9.53 30.96
C GLU A 38 46.43 -10.82 30.65
N VAL A 39 47.60 -10.67 30.03
CA VAL A 39 48.51 -11.77 29.69
C VAL A 39 49.44 -11.99 30.90
N GLU A 40 49.38 -13.17 31.51
CA GLU A 40 50.37 -13.60 32.51
C GLU A 40 51.75 -13.82 31.87
N PRO A 41 52.82 -13.49 32.58
CA PRO A 41 54.20 -13.63 32.07
C PRO A 41 54.67 -15.10 32.13
N PRO A 42 55.58 -15.49 31.24
CA PRO A 42 56.08 -16.86 31.14
C PRO A 42 56.99 -17.25 32.34
N GLN A 43 56.82 -18.47 32.82
CA GLN A 43 57.68 -19.07 33.85
C GLN A 43 59.07 -19.36 33.27
N GLU A 44 60.11 -19.07 34.07
CA GLU A 44 61.49 -19.42 33.82
C GLU A 44 61.77 -20.94 33.85
N PRO A 45 62.69 -21.46 33.05
CA PRO A 45 63.05 -22.88 33.02
C PRO A 45 63.94 -23.30 34.20
N GLU A 46 63.61 -24.45 34.77
CA GLU A 46 64.42 -25.09 35.80
C GLU A 46 65.81 -25.49 35.29
N PRO A 47 66.83 -25.52 36.20
CA PRO A 47 68.21 -25.82 35.83
C PRO A 47 68.41 -27.30 35.53
N PRO A 48 69.44 -27.64 34.75
CA PRO A 48 69.69 -29.03 34.33
C PRO A 48 70.29 -29.87 35.43
N GLN A 49 69.78 -31.11 35.54
CA GLN A 49 70.38 -32.14 36.44
C GLN A 49 71.69 -32.66 35.87
N GLU A 50 72.62 -32.92 36.78
CA GLU A 50 73.96 -33.47 36.51
C GLU A 50 73.89 -34.91 35.96
N PRO A 51 74.82 -35.32 35.10
CA PRO A 51 74.83 -36.65 34.52
C PRO A 51 75.28 -37.72 35.46
N GLU A 52 74.50 -38.77 35.60
CA GLU A 52 74.89 -40.01 36.31
C GLU A 52 75.95 -40.75 35.50
N THR A 53 76.87 -41.32 36.21
CA THR A 53 78.03 -42.12 35.79
C THR A 53 77.64 -43.35 34.99
N PRO A 54 78.39 -43.69 33.93
CA PRO A 54 78.06 -44.83 33.08
C PRO A 54 78.36 -46.17 33.84
N GLN A 55 77.34 -47.02 33.90
CA GLN A 55 77.53 -48.43 34.21
C GLN A 55 78.15 -49.14 32.99
N GLU A 56 79.12 -49.97 33.20
CA GLU A 56 79.74 -50.83 32.21
C GLU A 56 78.74 -51.73 31.50
N PRO A 57 78.88 -51.93 30.20
CA PRO A 57 77.96 -52.76 29.43
C PRO A 57 78.12 -54.21 29.81
N GLU A 58 77.07 -54.80 30.34
CA GLU A 58 76.95 -56.27 30.37
C GLU A 58 76.95 -56.73 28.89
N THR A 59 77.84 -57.65 28.62
CA THR A 59 77.93 -58.29 27.30
C THR A 59 76.61 -58.91 26.93
N PRO A 60 76.07 -58.60 25.79
CA PRO A 60 74.85 -59.26 25.34
C PRO A 60 75.09 -60.74 25.18
N VAL A 61 74.48 -61.53 26.02
CA VAL A 61 74.28 -62.96 25.71
C VAL A 61 73.38 -62.93 24.42
N GLU A 62 73.98 -63.21 23.26
CA GLU A 62 73.20 -63.42 22.06
C GLU A 62 72.09 -64.45 22.36
N PRO A 63 70.83 -64.08 22.17
CA PRO A 63 69.78 -65.08 22.30
C PRO A 63 70.04 -66.12 21.22
N ILE A 64 70.12 -67.39 21.58
CA ILE A 64 70.20 -68.53 20.69
C ILE A 64 68.87 -68.49 19.94
N VAL A 65 68.84 -67.72 18.82
CA VAL A 65 67.67 -67.66 17.93
C VAL A 65 67.63 -68.99 17.21
N SER A 66 66.64 -69.76 17.52
CA SER A 66 66.48 -71.07 16.96
C SER A 66 65.51 -71.12 15.80
N TYR A 67 64.79 -70.04 15.54
CA TYR A 67 64.04 -69.82 14.30
C TYR A 67 64.13 -68.33 13.90
N GLN A 68 63.92 -68.05 12.59
CA GLN A 68 63.79 -66.74 12.04
C GLN A 68 62.39 -66.64 11.42
N ILE A 69 61.73 -65.51 11.65
CA ILE A 69 60.44 -65.20 11.03
C ILE A 69 60.50 -63.87 10.32
N GLU A 70 60.09 -63.87 9.04
CA GLU A 70 59.97 -62.69 8.24
C GLU A 70 58.49 -62.33 8.10
N ILE A 71 58.04 -61.35 8.88
CA ILE A 71 56.70 -60.79 8.82
C ILE A 71 56.79 -59.45 8.08
N PRO A 72 56.13 -59.29 6.95
CA PRO A 72 56.15 -58.01 6.23
C PRO A 72 55.57 -56.90 7.11
N LYS A 73 56.04 -55.68 6.88
CA LYS A 73 55.48 -54.51 7.59
C LYS A 73 54.02 -54.33 7.14
N GLU A 74 53.19 -53.96 8.09
CA GLU A 74 51.79 -53.58 7.84
C GLU A 74 51.75 -52.46 6.82
N ASP A 75 50.98 -52.63 5.74
CA ASP A 75 50.73 -51.67 4.66
C ASP A 75 49.46 -50.82 4.88
N GLY A 76 48.76 -51.05 5.96
CA GLY A 76 47.63 -50.30 6.45
C GLY A 76 47.90 -49.52 7.72
N GLU A 77 46.85 -49.04 8.36
CA GLU A 77 46.89 -48.25 9.62
C GLU A 77 46.57 -49.10 10.84
N HIS A 78 46.95 -48.67 12.04
CA HIS A 78 46.62 -49.29 13.33
C HIS A 78 47.00 -50.79 13.40
N GLY A 79 48.07 -51.22 12.71
CA GLY A 79 48.54 -52.57 12.72
C GLY A 79 47.72 -53.54 11.84
N TRP A 80 46.96 -53.03 10.90
CA TRP A 80 46.24 -53.80 9.90
C TRP A 80 47.03 -53.93 8.60
N TYR A 81 46.81 -54.98 7.86
CA TYR A 81 47.25 -55.17 6.49
C TYR A 81 46.07 -54.87 5.55
N LYS A 82 46.30 -54.05 4.55
CA LYS A 82 45.37 -53.81 3.44
C LYS A 82 45.55 -54.82 2.29
N THR A 83 46.70 -55.47 2.29
CA THR A 83 46.98 -56.61 1.41
C THR A 83 47.35 -57.79 2.29
N ARG A 84 46.85 -58.97 1.92
CA ARG A 84 47.10 -60.21 2.67
C ARG A 84 48.60 -60.47 2.70
N PRO A 85 49.25 -60.63 3.87
CA PRO A 85 50.67 -60.84 3.97
C PRO A 85 51.06 -62.25 3.59
N GLU A 86 52.30 -62.43 3.15
CA GLU A 86 52.99 -63.74 3.11
C GLU A 86 54.06 -63.73 4.19
N ILE A 87 54.07 -64.76 5.06
CA ILE A 87 54.98 -64.83 6.21
C ILE A 87 55.89 -66.03 5.98
N LYS A 88 57.20 -65.78 6.05
CA LYS A 88 58.22 -66.81 5.91
C LYS A 88 58.72 -67.17 7.32
N LEU A 89 58.72 -68.49 7.61
CA LEU A 89 59.26 -69.03 8.85
C LEU A 89 60.39 -70.01 8.49
N LEU A 90 61.54 -69.82 9.08
CA LEU A 90 62.75 -70.62 8.88
C LEU A 90 63.20 -71.23 10.19
N HIS A 91 63.44 -72.53 10.22
CA HIS A 91 64.04 -73.20 11.34
C HIS A 91 65.58 -73.04 11.33
N MET A 92 66.17 -72.47 12.35
CA MET A 92 67.61 -72.14 12.41
C MET A 92 68.37 -73.12 13.35
N GLY A 93 67.64 -73.88 14.10
CA GLY A 93 68.24 -74.78 15.09
C GLY A 93 68.82 -76.06 14.49
N SER A 94 69.87 -76.57 15.11
CA SER A 94 70.44 -77.93 14.78
C SER A 94 69.85 -78.98 15.69
N ARG A 95 69.00 -78.61 16.65
CA ARG A 95 68.32 -79.48 17.63
C ARG A 95 66.95 -78.95 17.99
N GLY A 96 65.98 -79.83 18.24
CA GLY A 96 64.59 -79.47 18.50
C GLY A 96 63.79 -79.14 17.26
N VAL A 97 62.51 -78.85 17.42
CA VAL A 97 61.57 -78.56 16.30
C VAL A 97 60.89 -77.18 16.45
N THR A 98 60.71 -76.48 15.38
CA THR A 98 59.90 -75.25 15.34
C THR A 98 58.48 -75.61 14.94
N LYS A 99 57.54 -75.42 15.84
CA LYS A 99 56.12 -75.61 15.60
C LYS A 99 55.43 -74.27 15.34
N TYR A 100 54.48 -74.31 14.43
CA TYR A 100 53.67 -73.13 14.12
C TYR A 100 52.19 -73.48 13.98
N LYS A 101 51.38 -72.51 14.34
CA LYS A 101 49.92 -72.62 14.18
C LYS A 101 49.35 -71.28 13.78
N VAL A 102 48.50 -71.28 12.76
CA VAL A 102 47.67 -70.14 12.35
C VAL A 102 46.22 -70.50 12.64
N SER A 103 45.56 -69.64 13.41
CA SER A 103 44.16 -69.83 13.78
C SER A 103 43.37 -68.54 13.60
N ALA A 104 42.08 -68.62 13.30
CA ALA A 104 41.16 -67.48 13.22
C ALA A 104 39.78 -67.90 13.74
N GLY A 105 39.17 -67.06 14.61
CA GLY A 105 37.86 -67.32 15.20
C GLY A 105 37.77 -68.63 15.99
N GLY A 106 38.92 -69.13 16.51
CA GLY A 106 39.00 -70.39 17.24
C GLY A 106 39.21 -71.64 16.37
N GLU A 107 39.19 -71.49 15.04
CA GLU A 107 39.48 -72.55 14.09
C GLU A 107 40.95 -72.55 13.69
N VAL A 108 41.56 -73.73 13.62
CA VAL A 108 42.94 -73.89 13.13
C VAL A 108 42.93 -73.92 11.61
N LEU A 109 43.52 -72.90 10.99
CA LEU A 109 43.62 -72.78 9.56
C LEU A 109 44.79 -73.58 8.97
N LYS A 110 45.90 -73.58 9.70
CA LYS A 110 47.10 -74.35 9.36
C LYS A 110 47.96 -74.55 10.61
N GLU A 111 48.53 -75.70 10.74
CA GLU A 111 49.56 -76.02 11.71
C GLU A 111 50.62 -76.87 11.06
N GLY A 112 51.82 -76.93 11.64
CA GLY A 112 52.93 -77.75 11.16
C GLY A 112 54.14 -77.61 12.00
N MET A 113 55.21 -78.31 11.69
CA MET A 113 56.50 -78.29 12.27
C MET A 113 57.61 -78.30 11.24
N LEU A 114 58.77 -77.72 11.67
CA LEU A 114 60.02 -77.74 10.90
C LEU A 114 61.04 -78.37 11.76
N GLU A 115 61.64 -79.40 11.22
CA GLU A 115 62.55 -80.30 11.98
C GLU A 115 64.01 -80.23 11.47
N GLU A 116 64.18 -79.96 10.20
CA GLU A 116 65.52 -79.92 9.58
C GLU A 116 66.09 -78.48 9.63
N LYS A 117 67.37 -78.37 9.88
CA LYS A 117 68.07 -77.09 9.85
C LYS A 117 67.90 -76.46 8.50
N ASP A 118 67.62 -75.17 8.47
CA ASP A 118 67.35 -74.37 7.27
C ASP A 118 66.08 -74.75 6.54
N GLU A 119 65.18 -75.59 7.09
CA GLU A 119 63.87 -75.86 6.61
C GLU A 119 62.97 -74.57 6.73
N GLU A 120 62.29 -74.28 5.66
CA GLU A 120 61.40 -73.08 5.59
C GLU A 120 59.97 -73.43 5.19
N VAL A 121 59.06 -72.68 5.70
CA VAL A 121 57.66 -72.70 5.29
C VAL A 121 57.20 -71.28 4.92
N LEU A 122 56.53 -71.16 3.78
CA LEU A 122 55.85 -69.98 3.36
C LEU A 122 54.37 -70.09 3.74
N LEU A 123 53.95 -69.26 4.68
CA LEU A 123 52.55 -69.09 5.04
C LEU A 123 51.94 -68.14 4.02
N LYS A 124 51.18 -68.70 3.04
CA LYS A 124 50.67 -68.02 1.88
C LYS A 124 49.51 -67.08 2.23
N LYS A 125 49.24 -66.07 1.35
CA LYS A 125 48.18 -65.06 1.46
C LYS A 125 46.78 -65.60 1.76
N ASP A 126 46.42 -66.76 1.26
CA ASP A 126 45.11 -67.42 1.41
C ASP A 126 44.84 -67.89 2.84
N LEU A 127 45.88 -68.02 3.68
CA LEU A 127 45.76 -68.31 5.11
C LEU A 127 45.26 -67.13 5.93
N PHE A 128 45.61 -65.90 5.49
CA PHE A 128 45.26 -64.67 6.17
C PHE A 128 44.08 -64.03 5.52
N ARG A 129 42.89 -64.50 5.88
CA ARG A 129 41.62 -63.89 5.40
C ARG A 129 41.36 -62.59 6.13
N ASP A 130 40.40 -61.83 5.59
CA ASP A 130 39.97 -60.59 6.25
C ASP A 130 39.46 -60.93 7.67
N GLY A 131 39.86 -60.13 8.66
CA GLY A 131 39.65 -60.33 10.06
C GLY A 131 40.96 -60.51 10.82
N LYS A 132 40.89 -61.14 11.98
CA LYS A 132 42.03 -61.39 12.90
C LYS A 132 42.44 -62.82 12.89
N SER A 133 43.71 -63.09 12.63
CA SER A 133 44.34 -64.41 12.75
C SER A 133 45.42 -64.33 13.80
N LEU A 134 45.57 -65.38 14.60
CA LEU A 134 46.65 -65.54 15.52
C LEU A 134 47.71 -66.47 14.92
N LEU A 135 48.91 -65.96 14.77
CA LEU A 135 50.09 -66.74 14.43
C LEU A 135 50.84 -67.05 15.74
N SER A 136 50.92 -68.33 16.11
CA SER A 136 51.71 -68.81 17.17
C SER A 136 52.90 -69.63 16.65
N VAL A 137 54.11 -69.34 17.11
CA VAL A 137 55.34 -70.07 16.78
C VAL A 137 56.04 -70.39 18.07
N TRP A 138 56.43 -71.63 18.22
CA TRP A 138 57.14 -72.07 19.44
C TRP A 138 58.15 -73.13 19.10
N MET A 139 59.08 -73.34 20.01
CA MET A 139 60.07 -74.42 19.92
C MET A 139 59.85 -75.46 20.95
N GLU A 140 60.09 -76.72 20.54
CA GLU A 140 60.21 -77.84 21.46
C GLU A 140 61.62 -78.45 21.35
N ASP A 141 62.20 -78.90 22.47
CA ASP A 141 63.46 -79.59 22.47
C ASP A 141 63.28 -81.04 21.97
N GLU A 142 64.38 -81.82 21.99
CA GLU A 142 64.36 -83.22 21.53
C GLU A 142 63.47 -84.11 22.37
N ASP A 143 63.18 -83.75 23.61
CA ASP A 143 62.25 -84.45 24.50
C ASP A 143 60.79 -83.96 24.39
N GLY A 144 60.51 -83.05 23.43
CA GLY A 144 59.19 -82.49 23.22
C GLY A 144 58.76 -81.49 24.29
N LYS A 145 59.67 -80.93 25.06
CA LYS A 145 59.39 -79.91 26.06
C LYS A 145 59.57 -78.54 25.47
N LEU A 146 58.61 -77.62 25.79
CA LEU A 146 58.65 -76.23 25.35
C LEU A 146 59.96 -75.53 25.79
N VAL A 147 60.67 -74.93 24.86
CA VAL A 147 61.85 -74.11 25.11
C VAL A 147 61.41 -72.72 25.62
N GLU A 148 61.68 -72.40 26.88
CA GLU A 148 61.29 -71.11 27.47
C GLU A 148 61.91 -69.94 26.70
N ASN A 149 61.14 -68.83 26.56
CA ASN A 149 61.48 -67.58 25.82
C ASN A 149 61.60 -67.75 24.31
N ASN A 150 61.15 -68.83 23.70
CA ASN A 150 61.17 -69.08 22.26
C ASN A 150 59.76 -69.31 21.70
N THR A 151 58.83 -68.49 22.18
CA THR A 151 57.42 -68.46 21.70
C THR A 151 57.08 -67.08 21.20
N LEU A 152 56.50 -67.04 19.99
CA LEU A 152 55.90 -65.79 19.39
C LEU A 152 54.41 -66.00 19.26
N GLU A 153 53.66 -65.07 19.80
CA GLU A 153 52.24 -64.90 19.49
C GLU A 153 52.06 -63.55 18.82
N LYS A 154 51.59 -63.52 17.55
CA LYS A 154 51.36 -62.31 16.78
C LYS A 154 49.95 -62.34 16.22
N GLU A 155 49.13 -61.33 16.56
CA GLU A 155 47.86 -61.08 15.89
C GLU A 155 48.14 -60.46 14.52
N ILE A 156 47.69 -61.12 13.45
CA ILE A 156 47.74 -60.64 12.10
C ILE A 156 46.34 -60.19 11.75
N LYS A 157 46.19 -58.88 11.52
CA LYS A 157 44.92 -58.21 11.23
C LYS A 157 44.91 -57.87 9.74
N VAL A 158 43.94 -58.38 8.98
CA VAL A 158 43.82 -58.14 7.55
C VAL A 158 42.45 -57.60 7.24
N ASP A 159 42.44 -56.52 6.49
CA ASP A 159 41.21 -55.97 5.95
C ASP A 159 41.49 -55.37 4.56
N THR A 160 41.03 -56.07 3.55
CA THR A 160 41.22 -55.70 2.14
C THR A 160 39.97 -55.04 1.52
N ILE A 161 38.92 -54.83 2.32
CA ILE A 161 37.62 -54.41 1.87
C ILE A 161 37.38 -52.95 2.33
N ALA A 162 37.09 -52.09 1.38
CA ALA A 162 36.70 -50.74 1.72
C ALA A 162 35.34 -50.66 2.43
N PRO A 163 35.15 -49.74 3.37
CA PRO A 163 33.90 -49.61 4.09
C PRO A 163 32.75 -49.26 3.15
N GLN A 164 31.56 -49.76 3.46
CA GLN A 164 30.31 -49.32 2.84
C GLN A 164 29.69 -48.20 3.70
N PHE A 165 28.85 -47.38 3.10
CA PHE A 165 28.10 -46.39 3.84
C PHE A 165 26.81 -45.99 3.13
N GLU A 166 25.89 -45.44 3.95
CA GLU A 166 24.67 -44.81 3.50
C GLU A 166 24.75 -43.31 3.79
N MET A 167 24.33 -42.48 2.84
CA MET A 167 24.26 -41.04 3.00
C MET A 167 22.86 -40.55 2.65
N THR A 168 22.27 -39.76 3.53
CA THR A 168 20.97 -39.12 3.32
C THR A 168 21.05 -37.64 3.63
N ALA A 169 20.22 -36.84 3.01
CA ALA A 169 20.08 -35.42 3.29
C ALA A 169 18.65 -35.12 3.77
N SER A 170 18.49 -34.10 4.62
CA SER A 170 17.22 -33.78 5.31
C SER A 170 16.02 -33.58 4.37
N ALA A 171 16.23 -33.09 3.15
CA ALA A 171 15.20 -32.96 2.11
C ALA A 171 15.56 -33.70 0.81
N GLY A 172 16.70 -34.45 0.79
CA GLY A 172 17.22 -35.11 -0.40
C GLY A 172 18.35 -34.37 -1.07
N PHE A 173 18.84 -34.94 -2.18
CA PHE A 173 19.90 -34.35 -2.99
C PHE A 173 19.32 -33.68 -4.24
N ALA A 174 20.09 -32.78 -4.85
CA ALA A 174 19.68 -31.97 -6.00
C ALA A 174 18.43 -31.10 -5.75
N VAL A 175 18.19 -30.71 -4.51
CA VAL A 175 17.10 -29.81 -4.07
C VAL A 175 17.65 -28.55 -3.45
N TRP A 176 16.80 -27.51 -3.39
CA TRP A 176 17.12 -26.23 -2.75
C TRP A 176 16.78 -26.25 -1.27
N TYR A 177 17.69 -25.78 -0.45
CA TYR A 177 17.54 -25.60 0.99
C TYR A 177 17.53 -24.10 1.32
N GLN A 178 16.67 -23.68 2.24
CA GLN A 178 16.57 -22.27 2.64
C GLN A 178 17.70 -21.78 3.56
N LYS A 179 18.21 -22.61 4.43
CA LYS A 179 19.20 -22.20 5.43
C LYS A 179 20.41 -23.11 5.45
N GLU A 180 20.16 -24.39 5.59
CA GLU A 180 21.18 -25.42 5.79
C GLU A 180 20.67 -26.75 5.27
N ALA A 181 21.59 -27.56 4.78
CA ALA A 181 21.36 -28.97 4.51
C ALA A 181 22.01 -29.80 5.62
N LYS A 182 21.27 -30.73 6.18
CA LYS A 182 21.78 -31.71 7.17
C LYS A 182 21.99 -33.03 6.46
N LEU A 183 23.24 -33.49 6.47
CA LEU A 183 23.64 -34.76 5.92
C LEU A 183 23.84 -35.75 7.07
N HIS A 184 23.16 -36.86 6.99
CA HIS A 184 23.38 -37.99 7.90
C HIS A 184 24.11 -39.09 7.14
N VAL A 185 25.24 -39.53 7.67
CA VAL A 185 26.12 -40.57 7.09
C VAL A 185 26.30 -41.68 8.09
N ARG A 186 26.09 -42.92 7.67
CA ARG A 186 26.29 -44.12 8.46
C ARG A 186 27.22 -45.07 7.74
N GLY A 187 28.41 -45.23 8.29
CA GLY A 187 29.41 -46.19 7.82
C GLY A 187 29.18 -47.60 8.33
N MET A 188 29.53 -48.59 7.51
CA MET A 188 29.44 -50.01 7.83
C MET A 188 30.73 -50.67 7.35
N ASP A 189 31.47 -51.21 8.32
CA ASP A 189 32.64 -52.03 8.09
C ASP A 189 32.63 -53.16 9.06
N ARG A 190 32.87 -54.38 8.55
CA ARG A 190 32.71 -55.60 9.35
C ARG A 190 33.99 -56.03 10.02
N GLU A 191 35.15 -55.78 9.41
CA GLU A 191 36.41 -56.39 9.82
C GLU A 191 37.22 -55.42 10.69
N SER A 192 37.69 -54.30 10.16
CA SER A 192 38.48 -53.33 10.93
C SER A 192 37.63 -52.30 11.66
N GLY A 193 36.41 -52.06 11.17
CA GLY A 193 35.48 -51.04 11.69
C GLY A 193 35.80 -49.64 11.21
N ILE A 194 34.82 -48.76 11.32
CA ILE A 194 34.95 -47.36 10.84
C ILE A 194 35.94 -46.59 11.71
N GLN A 195 36.89 -45.90 11.08
CA GLN A 195 37.82 -44.99 11.66
C GLN A 195 37.26 -43.55 11.72
N GLU A 196 36.86 -43.05 10.55
CA GLU A 196 36.34 -41.69 10.40
C GLU A 196 35.48 -41.54 9.16
N ILE A 197 34.59 -40.55 9.25
CA ILE A 197 33.78 -40.02 8.16
C ILE A 197 34.21 -38.59 7.95
N ALA A 198 34.69 -38.20 6.76
CA ALA A 198 35.11 -36.86 6.39
C ALA A 198 34.16 -36.25 5.36
N CYS A 199 33.87 -34.96 5.51
CA CYS A 199 33.02 -34.18 4.61
C CYS A 199 33.83 -33.07 3.95
N TYR A 200 33.62 -32.91 2.66
CA TYR A 200 34.18 -31.82 1.83
C TYR A 200 33.03 -31.17 1.06
N VAL A 201 33.05 -29.84 0.96
CA VAL A 201 32.14 -29.05 0.14
C VAL A 201 32.94 -28.28 -0.89
N ASP A 202 32.66 -28.46 -2.17
CA ASP A 202 33.44 -27.89 -3.29
C ASP A 202 34.95 -28.18 -3.18
N GLY A 203 35.31 -29.35 -2.67
CA GLY A 203 36.71 -29.75 -2.43
C GLY A 203 37.34 -29.17 -1.17
N VAL A 204 36.64 -28.32 -0.42
CA VAL A 204 37.11 -27.76 0.84
C VAL A 204 36.72 -28.66 2.01
N TYR A 205 37.66 -28.97 2.89
CA TYR A 205 37.41 -29.78 4.07
C TYR A 205 36.53 -29.05 5.08
N GLU A 206 35.38 -29.65 5.42
CA GLU A 206 34.40 -29.08 6.37
C GLU A 206 34.48 -29.76 7.78
N GLY A 207 35.03 -30.94 7.85
CA GLY A 207 35.16 -31.63 9.11
C GLY A 207 35.12 -33.14 9.04
N LYS A 208 35.31 -33.81 10.20
CA LYS A 208 35.21 -35.26 10.31
C LYS A 208 34.55 -35.71 11.59
N LYS A 209 34.01 -36.93 11.58
CA LYS A 209 33.46 -37.63 12.72
C LYS A 209 34.23 -38.94 12.92
N LYS A 210 34.70 -39.19 14.13
CA LYS A 210 35.36 -40.45 14.54
C LYS A 210 34.33 -41.41 15.13
N ALA A 211 33.34 -41.77 14.35
CA ALA A 211 32.22 -42.61 14.77
C ALA A 211 31.66 -43.37 13.55
N VAL A 212 30.84 -44.37 13.80
CA VAL A 212 30.18 -45.17 12.76
C VAL A 212 29.07 -44.39 12.03
N GLU A 213 28.59 -43.30 12.65
CA GLU A 213 27.64 -42.38 12.06
C GLU A 213 27.96 -40.93 12.44
N GLY A 214 27.54 -39.98 11.60
CA GLY A 214 27.75 -38.56 11.82
C GLY A 214 26.79 -37.70 11.07
N GLU A 215 26.52 -36.53 11.64
CA GLU A 215 25.75 -35.45 10.96
C GLU A 215 26.70 -34.31 10.57
N PHE A 216 26.57 -33.83 9.34
CA PHE A 216 27.25 -32.65 8.84
C PHE A 216 26.19 -31.61 8.44
N VAL A 217 26.43 -30.35 8.82
CA VAL A 217 25.54 -29.23 8.51
C VAL A 217 26.25 -28.34 7.51
N ILE A 218 25.68 -28.24 6.32
CA ILE A 218 26.19 -27.39 5.23
C ILE A 218 25.35 -26.10 5.23
N GLN A 219 26.02 -24.95 5.37
CA GLN A 219 25.37 -23.62 5.45
C GLN A 219 25.90 -22.64 4.41
N LYS A 220 26.86 -23.06 3.58
CA LYS A 220 27.44 -22.22 2.54
C LYS A 220 26.39 -21.91 1.48
N PRO A 221 26.05 -20.62 1.20
CA PRO A 221 25.05 -20.29 0.18
C PRO A 221 25.60 -20.56 -1.23
N SER A 222 24.73 -21.05 -2.08
CA SER A 222 24.95 -21.14 -3.52
C SER A 222 24.96 -19.77 -4.16
N ALA A 223 25.62 -19.63 -5.30
CA ALA A 223 25.68 -18.40 -6.06
C ALA A 223 25.46 -18.66 -7.55
N GLY A 224 24.65 -17.81 -8.20
CA GLY A 224 24.38 -17.90 -9.64
C GLY A 224 23.73 -19.22 -10.06
N GLY A 225 22.90 -19.79 -9.20
CA GLY A 225 22.15 -21.02 -9.48
C GLY A 225 23.01 -22.29 -9.50
N LYS A 226 24.28 -22.25 -9.02
CA LYS A 226 25.20 -23.39 -9.03
C LYS A 226 25.02 -24.24 -7.78
N SER A 227 25.10 -25.57 -7.95
CA SER A 227 25.11 -26.53 -6.85
C SER A 227 26.44 -26.48 -6.08
N HIS A 228 26.39 -26.88 -4.83
CA HIS A 228 27.56 -27.33 -4.08
C HIS A 228 27.77 -28.82 -4.33
N THR A 229 29.02 -29.21 -4.58
CA THR A 229 29.46 -30.58 -4.65
C THR A 229 29.86 -31.04 -3.26
N VAL A 230 29.12 -31.98 -2.69
CA VAL A 230 29.43 -32.55 -1.36
C VAL A 230 30.08 -33.91 -1.56
N THR A 231 31.29 -34.09 -1.05
CA THR A 231 32.02 -35.36 -1.07
C THR A 231 32.14 -35.89 0.35
N ILE A 232 31.61 -37.08 0.57
CA ILE A 232 31.82 -37.83 1.79
C ILE A 232 32.87 -38.93 1.52
N ILE A 233 33.86 -39.01 2.42
CA ILE A 233 34.88 -40.07 2.42
C ILE A 233 34.74 -40.79 3.75
N VAL A 234 34.51 -42.11 3.69
CA VAL A 234 34.48 -42.98 4.83
C VAL A 234 35.74 -43.84 4.85
N LYS A 235 36.44 -43.88 5.94
CA LYS A 235 37.70 -44.60 6.13
C LYS A 235 37.54 -45.60 7.30
N ASP A 236 38.05 -46.83 7.09
CA ASP A 236 38.09 -47.84 8.11
C ASP A 236 39.40 -47.79 8.94
N GLN A 237 39.51 -48.59 9.98
CA GLN A 237 40.69 -48.66 10.82
C GLN A 237 41.94 -49.24 10.11
N ALA A 238 41.75 -50.01 9.01
CA ALA A 238 42.84 -50.50 8.18
C ALA A 238 43.37 -49.44 7.23
N GLY A 239 42.60 -48.36 7.00
CA GLY A 239 42.93 -47.25 6.08
C GLY A 239 42.37 -47.42 4.66
N ASN A 240 41.46 -48.40 4.43
CA ASN A 240 40.73 -48.43 3.17
C ASN A 240 39.68 -47.31 3.18
N GLN A 241 39.32 -46.83 1.98
CA GLN A 241 38.42 -45.67 1.83
C GLN A 241 37.36 -45.96 0.76
N ASN A 242 36.20 -45.38 1.01
CA ASN A 242 35.11 -45.30 0.00
C ASN A 242 34.57 -43.88 -0.01
N SER A 243 34.12 -43.37 -1.16
CA SER A 243 33.61 -42.02 -1.29
C SER A 243 32.37 -41.95 -2.16
N GLN A 244 31.51 -40.98 -1.88
CA GLN A 244 30.34 -40.63 -2.66
C GLN A 244 30.26 -39.11 -2.84
N ILE A 245 29.76 -38.69 -4.00
CA ILE A 245 29.62 -37.29 -4.35
C ILE A 245 28.16 -37.04 -4.67
N GLU A 246 27.60 -35.97 -4.05
CA GLU A 246 26.23 -35.54 -4.27
C GLU A 246 26.20 -34.02 -4.47
N GLU A 247 25.09 -33.54 -5.05
CA GLU A 247 24.85 -32.11 -5.25
C GLU A 247 23.71 -31.63 -4.38
N LEU A 248 23.84 -30.39 -3.89
CA LEU A 248 22.78 -29.67 -3.18
C LEU A 248 22.90 -28.16 -3.44
N TYR A 249 21.80 -27.47 -3.22
CA TYR A 249 21.70 -26.03 -3.40
C TYR A 249 21.24 -25.40 -2.09
N ILE A 250 21.86 -24.28 -1.70
CA ILE A 250 21.47 -23.54 -0.50
C ILE A 250 21.25 -22.08 -0.89
N ASP A 251 20.06 -21.58 -0.65
CA ASP A 251 19.72 -20.18 -0.82
C ASP A 251 19.23 -19.62 0.50
N GLN A 252 19.83 -18.54 0.95
CA GLN A 252 19.55 -17.91 2.25
C GLN A 252 18.85 -16.55 2.09
N MET A 253 18.64 -16.10 0.87
CA MET A 253 18.08 -14.80 0.59
C MET A 253 16.78 -14.93 -0.22
N ALA A 254 15.82 -14.10 0.12
CA ALA A 254 14.62 -13.95 -0.67
C ALA A 254 14.90 -13.07 -1.90
N PRO A 255 14.15 -13.25 -3.00
CA PRO A 255 14.17 -12.33 -4.11
C PRO A 255 13.92 -10.89 -3.65
N ARG A 256 14.52 -9.92 -4.30
CA ARG A 256 14.19 -8.51 -4.12
C ARG A 256 13.24 -8.08 -5.21
N VAL A 257 12.08 -7.59 -4.82
CA VAL A 257 11.07 -7.07 -5.74
C VAL A 257 10.92 -5.57 -5.56
N LYS A 258 10.69 -4.87 -6.68
CA LYS A 258 10.50 -3.42 -6.65
C LYS A 258 9.54 -3.00 -7.76
N ILE A 259 8.60 -2.12 -7.41
CA ILE A 259 7.77 -1.38 -8.35
C ILE A 259 8.34 0.03 -8.48
N GLY A 260 8.85 0.36 -9.66
CA GLY A 260 9.36 1.68 -10.04
C GLY A 260 8.45 2.38 -11.03
N GLY A 261 8.76 3.65 -11.37
CA GLY A 261 7.99 4.48 -12.30
C GLY A 261 6.68 5.03 -11.73
N VAL A 262 6.22 4.50 -10.60
CA VAL A 262 5.03 4.96 -9.87
C VAL A 262 5.31 4.99 -8.37
N GLU A 263 4.78 6.00 -7.68
CA GLU A 263 4.87 6.11 -6.23
C GLU A 263 3.61 5.56 -5.56
N ALA A 264 3.72 5.16 -4.29
CA ALA A 264 2.57 4.72 -3.54
C ALA A 264 1.55 5.86 -3.36
N TYR A 265 0.29 5.58 -3.63
CA TYR A 265 -0.83 6.54 -3.54
C TYR A 265 -0.71 7.75 -4.47
N MET A 266 0.07 7.63 -5.55
CA MET A 266 0.16 8.65 -6.58
C MET A 266 -1.21 8.91 -7.21
N ILE A 267 -1.57 10.19 -7.36
CA ILE A 267 -2.73 10.63 -8.14
C ILE A 267 -2.20 11.50 -9.27
N THR A 268 -2.64 11.27 -10.49
CA THR A 268 -2.10 11.96 -11.66
C THR A 268 -3.13 12.07 -12.79
N SER A 269 -3.04 13.14 -13.57
CA SER A 269 -3.81 13.34 -14.80
C SER A 269 -3.11 12.79 -16.05
N ARG A 270 -1.95 12.13 -15.91
CA ARG A 270 -1.14 11.66 -17.04
C ARG A 270 -0.97 10.15 -16.99
N PRO A 271 -0.84 9.51 -18.16
CA PRO A 271 -0.42 8.11 -18.23
C PRO A 271 0.91 7.89 -17.51
N VAL A 272 1.05 6.75 -16.86
CA VAL A 272 2.26 6.34 -16.15
C VAL A 272 2.69 4.95 -16.58
N THR A 273 3.98 4.66 -16.47
CA THR A 273 4.51 3.32 -16.72
C THR A 273 5.06 2.74 -15.42
N ALA A 274 4.43 1.70 -14.93
CA ALA A 274 4.97 0.89 -13.84
C ALA A 274 6.11 0.02 -14.38
N VAL A 275 7.18 -0.06 -13.62
CA VAL A 275 8.37 -0.86 -13.92
C VAL A 275 8.52 -1.89 -12.82
N TYR A 276 8.50 -3.16 -13.18
CA TYR A 276 8.65 -4.29 -12.29
C TYR A 276 10.09 -4.78 -12.35
N GLU A 277 10.76 -4.83 -11.24
CA GLU A 277 12.13 -5.33 -11.14
C GLU A 277 12.17 -6.44 -10.09
N ILE A 278 12.71 -7.59 -10.48
CA ILE A 278 12.99 -8.72 -9.59
C ILE A 278 14.47 -9.01 -9.69
N GLU A 279 15.18 -8.82 -8.58
CA GLU A 279 16.57 -9.20 -8.46
C GLU A 279 16.66 -10.53 -7.71
N GLU A 280 17.31 -11.53 -8.32
CA GLU A 280 17.53 -12.83 -7.74
C GLU A 280 18.89 -13.37 -8.18
N GLU A 281 19.71 -13.74 -7.22
CA GLU A 281 21.07 -14.21 -7.45
C GLU A 281 21.08 -15.68 -7.92
N ASN A 282 20.08 -16.46 -7.51
CA ASN A 282 19.96 -17.88 -7.85
C ASN A 282 18.91 -18.09 -8.95
N LEU A 283 17.88 -18.86 -8.68
CA LEU A 283 16.86 -19.20 -9.68
C LEU A 283 15.45 -18.92 -9.17
N LEU A 284 14.68 -18.18 -9.94
CA LEU A 284 13.25 -18.00 -9.69
C LEU A 284 12.47 -19.28 -10.01
N SER A 285 11.45 -19.55 -9.20
CA SER A 285 10.42 -20.55 -9.48
C SER A 285 9.12 -19.91 -9.93
N GLU A 286 8.85 -18.68 -9.52
CA GLU A 286 7.66 -17.91 -9.87
C GLU A 286 7.99 -16.41 -9.94
N ALA A 287 7.46 -15.74 -10.95
CA ALA A 287 7.50 -14.29 -11.07
C ALA A 287 6.16 -13.83 -11.66
N VAL A 288 5.42 -13.04 -10.91
CA VAL A 288 4.10 -12.54 -11.30
C VAL A 288 4.04 -11.04 -11.06
N ALA A 289 3.64 -10.30 -12.08
CA ALA A 289 3.24 -8.90 -11.95
C ALA A 289 1.82 -8.76 -12.47
N GLU A 290 0.92 -8.28 -11.65
CA GLU A 290 -0.49 -8.11 -11.97
C GLU A 290 -1.01 -6.76 -11.50
N THR A 291 -1.94 -6.22 -12.26
CA THR A 291 -2.64 -4.99 -11.91
C THR A 291 -4.13 -5.23 -11.92
N GLN A 292 -4.81 -4.87 -10.86
CA GLN A 292 -6.26 -4.77 -10.83
C GLN A 292 -6.64 -3.30 -11.07
N TRP A 293 -7.29 -3.05 -12.18
CA TRP A 293 -7.83 -1.75 -12.52
C TRP A 293 -9.33 -1.71 -12.21
N GLU A 294 -9.76 -0.69 -11.50
CA GLU A 294 -11.16 -0.37 -11.22
C GLU A 294 -11.48 0.96 -11.90
N ASP A 295 -12.39 0.93 -12.87
CA ASP A 295 -12.81 2.14 -13.59
C ASP A 295 -13.66 3.08 -12.71
N VAL A 296 -13.99 4.24 -13.22
CA VAL A 296 -14.79 5.27 -12.52
C VAL A 296 -16.22 4.80 -12.19
N GLU A 297 -16.71 3.75 -12.84
CA GLU A 297 -18.02 3.12 -12.57
C GLU A 297 -17.91 1.99 -11.54
N GLY A 298 -16.70 1.61 -11.12
CA GLY A 298 -16.42 0.57 -10.14
C GLY A 298 -16.29 -0.83 -10.73
N LYS A 299 -16.13 -0.97 -12.06
CA LYS A 299 -15.90 -2.24 -12.72
C LYS A 299 -14.42 -2.62 -12.63
N LYS A 300 -14.16 -3.84 -12.17
CA LYS A 300 -12.81 -4.36 -11.99
C LYS A 300 -12.36 -5.19 -13.17
N THR A 301 -11.15 -4.93 -13.64
CA THR A 301 -10.50 -5.66 -14.73
C THR A 301 -9.07 -6.01 -14.29
N LYS A 302 -8.67 -7.26 -14.52
CA LYS A 302 -7.29 -7.71 -14.28
C LYS A 302 -6.47 -7.46 -15.56
N MET A 303 -5.30 -6.89 -15.36
CA MET A 303 -4.31 -6.63 -16.40
C MET A 303 -3.01 -7.35 -16.01
N GLU A 304 -2.33 -7.90 -16.97
CA GLU A 304 -1.02 -8.51 -16.77
C GLU A 304 0.09 -7.59 -17.29
N ALA A 305 1.28 -7.69 -16.70
CA ALA A 305 2.43 -6.96 -17.18
C ALA A 305 2.89 -7.46 -18.57
N SER A 306 3.77 -6.71 -19.21
CA SER A 306 4.50 -7.15 -20.39
C SER A 306 5.32 -8.41 -20.10
N GLU A 307 5.81 -9.06 -21.15
CA GLU A 307 6.78 -10.13 -21.02
C GLU A 307 8.00 -9.68 -20.21
N TRP A 308 8.58 -10.64 -19.47
CA TRP A 308 9.75 -10.40 -18.67
C TRP A 308 11.02 -10.38 -19.54
N GLU A 309 11.85 -9.38 -19.35
CA GLU A 309 13.17 -9.25 -19.96
C GLU A 309 14.26 -9.63 -18.96
N GLU A 310 15.22 -10.45 -19.36
CA GLU A 310 16.36 -10.80 -18.51
C GLU A 310 17.28 -9.57 -18.33
N THR A 311 17.80 -9.43 -17.12
CA THR A 311 18.82 -8.42 -16.75
C THR A 311 20.07 -9.12 -16.21
N LYS A 312 21.07 -8.37 -15.80
CA LYS A 312 22.29 -8.95 -15.20
C LYS A 312 22.06 -9.58 -13.84
N SER A 313 21.04 -9.14 -13.09
CA SER A 313 20.77 -9.54 -11.71
C SER A 313 19.37 -10.11 -11.51
N GLY A 314 18.63 -10.38 -12.57
CA GLY A 314 17.27 -10.91 -12.46
C GLY A 314 16.43 -10.62 -13.69
N ILE A 315 15.19 -10.17 -13.51
CA ILE A 315 14.25 -9.91 -14.61
C ILE A 315 13.54 -8.56 -14.41
N LYS A 316 13.07 -8.00 -15.53
CA LYS A 316 12.35 -6.71 -15.57
C LYS A 316 11.13 -6.82 -16.47
N GLY A 317 10.04 -6.19 -16.05
CA GLY A 317 8.82 -6.05 -16.85
C GLY A 317 8.30 -4.61 -16.78
N THR A 318 7.41 -4.24 -17.69
CA THR A 318 6.79 -2.91 -17.69
C THR A 318 5.29 -3.02 -17.95
N GLN A 319 4.54 -2.02 -17.50
CA GLN A 319 3.12 -1.87 -17.80
C GLN A 319 2.76 -0.40 -17.88
N THR A 320 2.22 0.02 -19.01
CA THR A 320 1.71 1.38 -19.17
C THR A 320 0.23 1.43 -18.79
N LEU A 321 -0.11 2.37 -17.91
CA LEU A 321 -1.43 2.60 -17.36
C LEU A 321 -1.94 3.92 -17.93
N THR A 322 -3.10 3.89 -18.58
CA THR A 322 -3.60 5.01 -19.38
C THR A 322 -5.00 5.45 -19.02
N GLU A 323 -5.86 4.56 -18.56
CA GLU A 323 -7.27 4.85 -18.37
C GLU A 323 -7.56 5.46 -17.00
N ASP A 324 -8.65 6.23 -16.89
CA ASP A 324 -9.08 6.77 -15.60
C ASP A 324 -9.55 5.66 -14.68
N GLY A 325 -9.18 5.77 -13.41
CA GLY A 325 -9.57 4.77 -12.42
C GLY A 325 -8.50 4.50 -11.36
N ILE A 326 -8.77 3.50 -10.53
CA ILE A 326 -7.89 3.07 -9.44
C ILE A 326 -7.13 1.82 -9.89
N TYR A 327 -5.82 1.87 -9.79
CA TYR A 327 -4.93 0.75 -10.08
C TYR A 327 -4.33 0.20 -8.80
N GLN A 328 -4.52 -1.09 -8.57
CA GLN A 328 -3.83 -1.86 -7.54
C GLN A 328 -2.78 -2.73 -8.23
N ILE A 329 -1.53 -2.36 -8.08
CA ILE A 329 -0.38 -2.98 -8.74
C ILE A 329 0.31 -3.87 -7.73
N ARG A 330 0.60 -5.10 -8.11
CA ARG A 330 1.29 -6.09 -7.28
C ARG A 330 2.37 -6.81 -8.08
N ILE A 331 3.52 -6.99 -7.45
CA ILE A 331 4.57 -7.88 -7.94
C ILE A 331 4.86 -8.93 -6.87
N LYS A 332 4.96 -10.17 -7.28
CA LYS A 332 5.34 -11.29 -6.42
C LYS A 332 6.42 -12.12 -7.10
N ALA A 333 7.40 -12.54 -6.34
CA ALA A 333 8.44 -13.47 -6.78
C ALA A 333 8.62 -14.57 -5.74
N LYS A 334 9.00 -15.76 -6.24
CA LYS A 334 9.38 -16.89 -5.42
C LYS A 334 10.61 -17.53 -6.04
N ASP A 335 11.63 -17.81 -5.23
CA ASP A 335 12.80 -18.54 -5.65
C ASP A 335 12.56 -20.07 -5.58
N ARG A 336 13.56 -20.86 -5.99
CA ARG A 336 13.50 -22.32 -5.92
C ARG A 336 13.69 -22.87 -4.51
N ALA A 337 14.27 -22.10 -3.60
CA ALA A 337 14.37 -22.45 -2.19
C ALA A 337 13.04 -22.25 -1.43
N GLY A 338 12.10 -21.51 -2.03
CA GLY A 338 10.76 -21.26 -1.50
C GLY A 338 10.62 -19.97 -0.73
N TYR A 339 11.60 -19.05 -0.76
CA TYR A 339 11.42 -17.71 -0.26
C TYR A 339 10.53 -16.90 -1.20
N GLU A 340 9.68 -16.06 -0.61
CA GLU A 340 8.76 -15.20 -1.33
C GLU A 340 9.00 -13.74 -0.98
N ALA A 341 8.84 -12.88 -1.96
CA ALA A 341 8.83 -11.44 -1.79
C ALA A 341 7.70 -10.83 -2.61
N GLU A 342 7.11 -9.75 -2.09
CA GLU A 342 6.08 -9.00 -2.79
C GLU A 342 6.21 -7.50 -2.52
N ASP A 343 5.79 -6.71 -3.50
CA ASP A 343 5.58 -5.27 -3.37
C ASP A 343 4.24 -4.90 -4.01
N HIS A 344 3.63 -3.83 -3.54
CA HIS A 344 2.35 -3.37 -4.06
C HIS A 344 2.28 -1.84 -4.07
N ARG A 345 1.54 -1.30 -5.04
CA ARG A 345 1.24 0.13 -5.16
C ARG A 345 -0.23 0.31 -5.48
N GLN A 346 -0.79 1.37 -4.97
CA GLN A 346 -2.09 1.87 -5.41
C GLN A 346 -1.87 3.25 -6.00
N ILE A 347 -2.41 3.48 -7.20
CA ILE A 347 -2.38 4.78 -7.86
C ILE A 347 -3.75 5.10 -8.44
N ILE A 348 -3.99 6.37 -8.70
CA ILE A 348 -5.21 6.85 -9.35
C ILE A 348 -4.79 7.67 -10.57
N ILE A 349 -5.39 7.36 -11.70
CA ILE A 349 -5.34 8.20 -12.89
C ILE A 349 -6.70 8.86 -13.03
N ASP A 350 -6.71 10.18 -13.10
CA ASP A 350 -7.90 11.00 -13.28
C ASP A 350 -7.57 12.15 -14.22
N LYS A 351 -8.07 12.07 -15.44
CA LYS A 351 -7.87 13.08 -16.50
C LYS A 351 -9.07 14.01 -16.64
N ALA A 352 -10.16 13.71 -15.92
CA ALA A 352 -11.37 14.50 -16.00
C ALA A 352 -11.26 15.76 -15.14
N ASN A 353 -11.76 16.86 -15.64
CA ASN A 353 -11.88 18.07 -14.83
C ASN A 353 -13.06 17.94 -13.87
N PRO A 354 -12.99 18.56 -12.66
CA PRO A 354 -14.14 18.70 -11.79
C PRO A 354 -15.35 19.31 -12.49
N VAL A 355 -16.53 18.77 -12.25
CA VAL A 355 -17.79 19.30 -12.78
C VAL A 355 -18.39 20.26 -11.76
N ILE A 356 -18.53 21.54 -12.13
CA ILE A 356 -19.12 22.58 -11.30
C ILE A 356 -20.57 22.78 -11.70
N GLY A 357 -21.51 22.60 -10.75
CA GLY A 357 -22.95 22.77 -10.98
C GLY A 357 -23.49 24.11 -10.52
N TYR A 358 -24.72 24.41 -10.91
CA TYR A 358 -25.56 25.55 -10.47
C TYR A 358 -25.05 26.97 -10.78
N VAL A 359 -23.84 27.15 -11.28
CA VAL A 359 -23.29 28.47 -11.61
C VAL A 359 -24.00 29.05 -12.84
N ASP A 360 -24.16 28.24 -13.89
CA ASP A 360 -24.78 28.65 -15.12
C ASP A 360 -26.26 29.08 -14.94
N ASP A 361 -26.92 28.55 -13.92
CA ASP A 361 -28.28 28.92 -13.57
C ASP A 361 -28.45 30.39 -13.18
N LEU A 362 -27.38 31.07 -12.85
CA LEU A 362 -27.37 32.50 -12.48
C LEU A 362 -27.17 33.42 -13.69
N GLN A 363 -26.68 32.87 -14.81
CA GLN A 363 -26.31 33.68 -15.97
C GLN A 363 -27.47 34.56 -16.45
N GLY A 364 -27.27 35.89 -16.44
CA GLY A 364 -28.23 36.88 -16.91
C GLY A 364 -29.47 37.11 -16.02
N LYS A 365 -29.50 36.53 -14.81
CA LYS A 365 -30.63 36.73 -13.86
C LYS A 365 -30.60 38.08 -13.20
N TYR A 366 -31.77 38.60 -12.94
CA TYR A 366 -32.03 39.76 -12.10
C TYR A 366 -32.60 39.30 -10.76
N LEU A 367 -32.03 39.77 -9.67
CA LEU A 367 -32.35 39.34 -8.31
C LEU A 367 -32.53 40.55 -7.37
N LYS A 368 -33.38 40.43 -6.35
CA LYS A 368 -33.43 41.44 -5.26
C LYS A 368 -32.28 41.32 -4.31
N SER A 369 -31.75 40.14 -4.14
CA SER A 369 -30.56 39.87 -3.34
C SER A 369 -29.97 38.57 -3.79
N PHE A 370 -28.69 38.40 -3.54
CA PHE A 370 -27.98 37.16 -3.82
C PHE A 370 -27.55 36.49 -2.51
N MET A 371 -27.81 35.21 -2.36
CA MET A 371 -27.28 34.38 -1.30
C MET A 371 -27.08 32.98 -1.87
N TRP A 372 -25.84 32.57 -1.97
CA TRP A 372 -25.48 31.28 -2.54
C TRP A 372 -24.98 30.36 -1.44
N ASN A 373 -25.63 29.22 -1.29
CA ASN A 373 -25.37 28.29 -0.21
C ASN A 373 -25.67 26.86 -0.66
N TYR A 374 -24.68 26.22 -1.24
CA TYR A 374 -24.73 24.82 -1.64
C TYR A 374 -23.76 24.00 -0.81
N LEU A 375 -24.10 22.72 -0.56
CA LEU A 375 -23.14 21.78 0.01
C LEU A 375 -22.05 21.53 -1.02
N LYS A 376 -20.84 21.31 -0.53
CA LYS A 376 -19.65 21.04 -1.36
C LYS A 376 -19.91 19.94 -2.38
N GLU A 377 -20.53 18.84 -1.93
CA GLU A 377 -20.82 17.65 -2.71
C GLU A 377 -21.97 17.83 -3.73
N GLU A 378 -22.77 18.87 -3.55
CA GLU A 378 -23.81 19.27 -4.51
C GLU A 378 -23.23 20.18 -5.59
N LEU A 379 -22.32 21.05 -5.19
CA LEU A 379 -21.72 22.04 -6.06
C LEU A 379 -20.70 21.45 -7.02
N ILE A 380 -19.86 20.52 -6.53
CA ILE A 380 -18.75 19.97 -7.31
C ILE A 380 -18.81 18.45 -7.28
N GLN A 381 -18.69 17.85 -8.45
CA GLN A 381 -18.59 16.40 -8.64
C GLN A 381 -17.26 16.08 -9.31
N ASP A 382 -16.54 15.15 -8.70
CA ASP A 382 -15.25 14.69 -9.18
C ASP A 382 -14.97 13.26 -8.74
N PHE A 383 -14.13 12.55 -9.45
CA PHE A 383 -13.73 11.20 -9.13
C PHE A 383 -12.71 11.18 -7.96
N THR A 384 -11.84 12.17 -7.90
CA THR A 384 -10.84 12.32 -6.84
C THR A 384 -11.26 13.40 -5.83
N THR A 385 -10.45 13.61 -4.81
CA THR A 385 -10.66 14.71 -3.86
C THR A 385 -10.29 16.04 -4.52
N TYR A 386 -10.98 17.10 -4.14
CA TYR A 386 -10.77 18.41 -4.74
C TYR A 386 -10.75 19.54 -3.71
N THR A 387 -10.15 20.65 -4.12
CA THR A 387 -10.23 21.96 -3.45
C THR A 387 -11.00 22.91 -4.33
N TYR A 388 -11.68 23.88 -3.76
CA TYR A 388 -12.41 24.89 -4.52
C TYR A 388 -12.38 26.24 -3.83
N GLY A 389 -12.60 27.27 -4.64
CA GLY A 389 -12.77 28.65 -4.21
C GLY A 389 -13.93 29.33 -4.91
N VAL A 390 -14.68 30.15 -4.19
CA VAL A 390 -15.78 30.96 -4.71
C VAL A 390 -15.41 32.42 -4.58
N LYS A 391 -15.52 33.16 -5.67
CA LYS A 391 -15.31 34.61 -5.69
C LYS A 391 -16.55 35.31 -6.21
N LEU A 392 -16.84 36.45 -5.62
CA LEU A 392 -17.83 37.40 -6.13
C LEU A 392 -17.11 38.72 -6.38
N ASP A 393 -17.19 39.22 -7.61
CA ASP A 393 -16.51 40.45 -8.04
C ASP A 393 -15.00 40.44 -7.75
N GLY A 394 -14.36 39.25 -7.95
CA GLY A 394 -12.95 39.03 -7.71
C GLY A 394 -12.55 38.84 -6.26
N ASN A 395 -13.45 39.02 -5.29
CA ASN A 395 -13.19 38.83 -3.86
C ASN A 395 -13.72 37.48 -3.39
N LEU A 396 -13.03 36.89 -2.39
CA LEU A 396 -13.48 35.64 -1.78
C LEU A 396 -14.91 35.78 -1.24
N TYR A 397 -15.79 34.90 -1.68
CA TYR A 397 -17.18 34.85 -1.22
C TYR A 397 -17.35 33.78 -0.13
N GLN A 398 -17.92 34.19 0.99
CA GLN A 398 -18.29 33.27 2.06
C GLN A 398 -19.68 32.68 1.75
N MET A 399 -19.77 31.38 1.59
CA MET A 399 -21.02 30.68 1.37
C MET A 399 -22.09 31.03 2.39
N GLY A 400 -23.31 31.30 1.92
CA GLY A 400 -24.42 31.72 2.77
C GLY A 400 -24.43 33.23 3.14
N LYS A 401 -23.42 33.98 2.73
CA LYS A 401 -23.42 35.44 2.95
C LYS A 401 -24.41 36.08 1.97
N ARG A 402 -25.36 36.88 2.53
CA ARG A 402 -26.30 37.65 1.70
C ARG A 402 -25.63 38.91 1.15
N ILE A 403 -25.83 39.17 -0.13
CA ILE A 403 -25.37 40.35 -0.85
C ILE A 403 -26.60 41.11 -1.36
N GLU A 404 -26.61 42.42 -1.11
CA GLU A 404 -27.69 43.34 -1.47
C GLU A 404 -27.15 44.57 -2.25
N THR A 405 -25.85 44.59 -2.55
CA THR A 405 -25.26 45.67 -3.32
C THR A 405 -25.86 45.69 -4.73
N GLU A 406 -26.48 46.82 -5.13
CA GLU A 406 -27.10 46.96 -6.44
C GLU A 406 -26.05 47.05 -7.53
N GLY A 407 -26.32 46.42 -8.67
CA GLY A 407 -25.46 46.44 -9.86
C GLY A 407 -25.19 45.05 -10.45
N ARG A 408 -24.27 45.05 -11.38
CA ARG A 408 -23.79 43.79 -12.02
C ARG A 408 -22.78 43.11 -11.12
N HIS A 409 -22.93 41.82 -10.96
CA HIS A 409 -22.04 40.95 -10.17
C HIS A 409 -21.55 39.81 -11.04
N LEU A 410 -20.29 39.40 -10.80
CA LEU A 410 -19.67 38.24 -11.41
C LEU A 410 -19.38 37.20 -10.33
N LEU A 411 -20.07 36.07 -10.37
CA LEU A 411 -19.74 34.89 -9.58
C LEU A 411 -18.72 34.03 -10.37
N GLU A 412 -17.64 33.66 -9.70
CA GLU A 412 -16.63 32.75 -10.23
C GLU A 412 -16.39 31.61 -9.24
N VAL A 413 -16.49 30.38 -9.70
CA VAL A 413 -16.16 29.18 -8.95
C VAL A 413 -15.02 28.48 -9.65
N GLN A 414 -13.94 28.22 -8.95
CA GLN A 414 -12.79 27.46 -9.42
C GLN A 414 -12.65 26.22 -8.56
N ALA A 415 -12.41 25.08 -9.19
CA ALA A 415 -12.11 23.81 -8.53
C ALA A 415 -10.84 23.21 -9.12
N VAL A 416 -10.05 22.55 -8.26
CA VAL A 416 -8.84 21.81 -8.64
C VAL A 416 -8.89 20.48 -7.91
N ASP A 417 -8.81 19.38 -8.65
CA ASP A 417 -8.81 18.04 -8.11
C ASP A 417 -7.41 17.60 -7.61
N ALA A 418 -7.32 16.39 -7.07
CA ALA A 418 -6.05 15.85 -6.57
C ALA A 418 -5.08 15.43 -7.70
N ALA A 419 -5.56 15.24 -8.92
CA ALA A 419 -4.74 14.95 -10.10
C ALA A 419 -4.17 16.23 -10.75
N GLY A 420 -4.66 17.41 -10.30
CA GLY A 420 -4.28 18.72 -10.81
C GLY A 420 -5.11 19.21 -12.00
N ASN A 421 -6.27 18.58 -12.30
CA ASN A 421 -7.17 19.08 -13.32
C ASN A 421 -7.98 20.25 -12.74
N GLU A 422 -8.24 21.27 -13.56
CA GLU A 422 -8.87 22.50 -13.14
C GLU A 422 -10.18 22.74 -13.90
N ALA A 423 -11.18 23.23 -13.19
CA ALA A 423 -12.42 23.73 -13.75
C ALA A 423 -12.74 25.13 -13.22
N VAL A 424 -13.31 25.96 -14.08
CA VAL A 424 -13.77 27.30 -13.73
C VAL A 424 -15.14 27.51 -14.34
N ALA A 425 -16.11 27.87 -13.52
CA ALA A 425 -17.44 28.31 -13.93
C ALA A 425 -17.68 29.76 -13.53
N LYS A 426 -18.32 30.52 -14.40
CA LYS A 426 -18.60 31.96 -14.21
C LYS A 426 -20.02 32.28 -14.63
N ALA A 427 -20.68 33.15 -13.86
CA ALA A 427 -21.97 33.70 -14.21
C ALA A 427 -22.07 35.17 -13.85
N GLU A 428 -22.59 35.94 -14.75
CA GLU A 428 -22.96 37.33 -14.50
C GLU A 428 -24.44 37.43 -14.16
N PHE A 429 -24.78 38.18 -13.13
CA PHE A 429 -26.16 38.48 -12.73
C PHE A 429 -26.27 39.93 -12.25
N VAL A 430 -27.49 40.40 -12.06
CA VAL A 430 -27.77 41.77 -11.62
C VAL A 430 -28.55 41.72 -10.32
N ILE A 431 -28.12 42.49 -9.30
CA ILE A 431 -28.94 42.80 -8.15
C ILE A 431 -29.59 44.16 -8.43
N ASP A 432 -30.94 44.20 -8.43
CA ASP A 432 -31.71 45.36 -8.76
C ASP A 432 -32.81 45.56 -7.71
N HIS A 433 -32.77 46.69 -7.04
CA HIS A 433 -33.76 47.15 -6.07
C HIS A 433 -34.62 48.28 -6.63
N THR A 434 -34.26 48.79 -7.80
CA THR A 434 -34.93 49.90 -8.45
C THR A 434 -36.31 49.46 -8.94
N LYS A 435 -37.34 50.09 -8.44
CA LYS A 435 -38.70 49.76 -8.86
C LYS A 435 -38.97 50.32 -10.25
N PRO A 436 -39.86 49.67 -11.05
CA PRO A 436 -40.34 50.24 -12.30
C PRO A 436 -40.87 51.64 -12.13
N GLU A 437 -40.52 52.52 -13.06
CA GLU A 437 -41.09 53.88 -13.11
C GLU A 437 -42.28 53.91 -14.06
N ILE A 438 -43.47 54.18 -13.51
CA ILE A 438 -44.74 54.23 -14.26
C ILE A 438 -44.98 55.67 -14.68
N VAL A 439 -45.17 55.92 -15.95
CA VAL A 439 -45.41 57.24 -16.49
C VAL A 439 -46.78 57.28 -17.14
N PHE A 440 -47.64 58.13 -16.64
CA PHE A 440 -48.91 58.42 -17.28
C PHE A 440 -48.72 59.54 -18.31
N SER A 441 -49.25 59.34 -19.52
CA SER A 441 -49.19 60.32 -20.62
C SER A 441 -50.60 60.59 -21.11
N ASN A 442 -50.82 61.84 -21.59
CA ASN A 442 -52.07 62.37 -22.08
C ASN A 442 -53.14 62.54 -20.98
N VAL A 443 -52.85 62.28 -19.77
CA VAL A 443 -53.70 62.52 -18.58
C VAL A 443 -52.89 63.16 -17.48
N GLU A 444 -53.50 64.06 -16.70
CA GLU A 444 -52.90 64.70 -15.55
C GLU A 444 -53.85 64.63 -14.34
N GLU A 445 -53.28 64.54 -13.17
CA GLU A 445 -54.01 64.40 -11.91
C GLU A 445 -55.02 65.54 -11.71
N GLY A 446 -56.29 65.17 -11.48
CA GLY A 446 -57.39 66.09 -11.21
C GLY A 446 -57.92 66.83 -12.44
N ASN A 447 -57.41 66.60 -13.63
CA ASN A 447 -57.83 67.29 -14.83
C ASN A 447 -59.18 66.78 -15.37
N GLU A 448 -59.89 67.70 -16.03
CA GLU A 448 -61.15 67.41 -16.80
C GLU A 448 -60.87 67.35 -18.31
N TYR A 449 -61.37 66.30 -18.96
CA TYR A 449 -61.25 66.10 -20.42
C TYR A 449 -62.61 66.07 -21.04
N GLU A 450 -62.79 66.89 -22.11
CA GLU A 450 -64.08 66.98 -22.79
C GLU A 450 -64.30 65.84 -23.79
N GLU A 451 -65.45 65.10 -23.68
CA GLU A 451 -65.97 64.05 -24.56
C GLU A 451 -65.19 62.68 -24.42
N LYS A 452 -63.90 62.71 -24.56
CA LYS A 452 -63.09 61.52 -24.49
C LYS A 452 -61.67 61.83 -24.04
N CYS A 453 -61.04 60.86 -23.43
CA CYS A 453 -59.66 60.96 -23.08
C CYS A 453 -58.93 59.68 -23.52
N VAL A 454 -57.68 59.82 -23.96
CA VAL A 454 -56.79 58.68 -24.22
C VAL A 454 -55.78 58.66 -23.06
N CYS A 455 -55.96 57.71 -22.19
CA CYS A 455 -54.97 57.43 -21.17
C CYS A 455 -53.92 56.50 -21.72
N LYS A 456 -52.66 56.90 -21.67
CA LYS A 456 -51.50 56.09 -22.02
C LYS A 456 -50.60 55.93 -20.81
N VAL A 457 -50.20 54.71 -20.57
CA VAL A 457 -49.23 54.32 -19.52
C VAL A 457 -48.01 53.75 -20.19
N GLU A 458 -46.84 54.18 -19.81
CA GLU A 458 -45.56 53.65 -20.30
C GLU A 458 -44.64 53.43 -19.12
N LEU A 459 -43.91 52.33 -19.16
CA LEU A 459 -42.81 52.13 -18.27
C LEU A 459 -41.56 52.79 -18.83
N ARG A 460 -40.76 53.43 -18.00
CA ARG A 460 -39.54 54.11 -18.45
C ARG A 460 -38.51 53.13 -18.99
N ASN A 461 -38.40 51.96 -18.37
CA ASN A 461 -37.58 50.85 -18.87
C ASN A 461 -38.45 49.89 -19.71
N ALA A 462 -38.05 49.65 -20.93
CA ALA A 462 -38.78 48.79 -21.85
C ALA A 462 -38.71 47.29 -21.50
N GLU A 463 -37.77 46.90 -20.61
CA GLU A 463 -37.62 45.53 -20.09
C GLU A 463 -38.54 45.24 -18.91
N ASP A 464 -39.16 46.28 -18.32
CA ASP A 464 -40.15 46.12 -17.27
C ASP A 464 -41.52 45.77 -17.86
N ALA A 465 -42.38 45.19 -17.08
CA ALA A 465 -43.69 44.71 -17.54
C ALA A 465 -44.82 45.28 -16.68
N ILE A 466 -45.88 45.74 -17.31
CA ILE A 466 -47.13 46.03 -16.65
C ILE A 466 -47.76 44.71 -16.23
N GLN A 467 -47.96 44.53 -14.90
CA GLN A 467 -48.56 43.33 -14.36
C GLN A 467 -50.09 43.43 -14.27
N ARG A 468 -50.59 44.63 -13.96
CA ARG A 468 -52.00 44.88 -13.79
C ARG A 468 -52.36 46.34 -14.12
N VAL A 469 -53.48 46.52 -14.78
CA VAL A 469 -54.13 47.81 -14.97
C VAL A 469 -55.58 47.68 -14.50
N GLN A 470 -56.02 48.56 -13.63
CA GLN A 470 -57.42 48.69 -13.23
C GLN A 470 -57.96 50.08 -13.58
N ILE A 471 -59.18 50.10 -14.05
CA ILE A 471 -59.93 51.34 -14.31
C ILE A 471 -61.20 51.29 -13.44
N ASN A 472 -61.32 52.17 -12.48
CA ASN A 472 -62.36 52.19 -11.49
C ASN A 472 -62.58 50.81 -10.80
N GLY A 473 -61.46 50.11 -10.46
CA GLY A 473 -61.45 48.83 -9.84
C GLY A 473 -61.66 47.61 -10.77
N GLU A 474 -61.92 47.82 -12.05
CA GLU A 474 -62.10 46.76 -13.02
C GLU A 474 -60.81 46.45 -13.76
N ASP A 475 -60.39 45.17 -13.75
CA ASP A 475 -59.18 44.67 -14.42
C ASP A 475 -59.26 44.85 -15.93
N GLN A 476 -58.23 45.41 -16.53
CA GLN A 476 -58.09 45.58 -17.96
C GLN A 476 -57.25 44.47 -18.56
N LYS A 477 -57.56 44.09 -19.81
CA LYS A 477 -56.75 43.11 -20.53
C LYS A 477 -55.46 43.75 -21.00
N ILE A 478 -54.35 43.20 -20.60
CA ILE A 478 -53.00 43.59 -21.02
C ILE A 478 -52.30 42.42 -21.69
N ASP A 479 -51.40 42.69 -22.63
CA ASP A 479 -50.54 41.66 -23.20
C ASP A 479 -49.42 41.34 -22.24
N ALA A 480 -49.11 40.06 -22.05
CA ALA A 480 -48.06 39.65 -21.16
C ALA A 480 -46.70 40.23 -21.53
N GLY A 481 -45.99 40.79 -20.58
CA GLY A 481 -44.67 41.43 -20.79
C GLY A 481 -44.73 42.81 -21.46
N SER A 482 -45.93 43.42 -21.58
CA SER A 482 -46.04 44.77 -22.19
C SER A 482 -45.49 45.85 -21.23
N ALA A 483 -44.65 46.73 -21.79
CA ALA A 483 -44.15 47.91 -21.10
C ALA A 483 -45.09 49.14 -21.31
N SER A 484 -46.17 48.97 -22.00
CA SER A 484 -47.12 50.07 -22.25
C SER A 484 -48.55 49.58 -22.31
N PHE A 485 -49.47 50.48 -21.94
CA PHE A 485 -50.91 50.27 -22.05
C PHE A 485 -51.56 51.56 -22.52
N GLN A 486 -52.58 51.43 -23.35
CA GLN A 486 -53.34 52.60 -23.80
C GLN A 486 -54.84 52.25 -23.89
N CYS A 487 -55.64 53.12 -23.36
CA CYS A 487 -57.10 53.01 -23.50
C CYS A 487 -57.77 54.35 -23.87
N THR A 488 -58.94 54.27 -24.46
CA THR A 488 -59.77 55.45 -24.76
C THR A 488 -61.01 55.41 -23.87
N LEU A 489 -61.16 56.41 -23.01
CA LEU A 489 -62.25 56.57 -22.08
C LEU A 489 -63.23 57.59 -22.55
N GLN A 490 -64.51 57.26 -22.69
CA GLN A 490 -65.55 58.04 -23.29
C GLN A 490 -66.78 58.26 -22.41
N VAL A 491 -66.89 57.45 -21.34
CA VAL A 491 -68.00 57.61 -20.39
C VAL A 491 -67.73 58.81 -19.54
N HIS A 492 -68.72 59.66 -19.34
CA HIS A 492 -68.58 60.90 -18.55
C HIS A 492 -68.70 60.55 -17.04
N GLN A 493 -67.55 60.35 -16.45
CA GLN A 493 -67.43 59.96 -15.01
C GLN A 493 -66.04 60.31 -14.52
N ASP A 494 -65.83 60.12 -13.22
CA ASP A 494 -64.53 60.15 -12.64
C ASP A 494 -63.83 58.83 -12.93
N TYR A 495 -62.56 58.89 -13.26
CA TYR A 495 -61.72 57.72 -13.55
C TYR A 495 -60.57 57.71 -12.57
N GLU A 496 -60.37 56.55 -12.00
CA GLU A 496 -59.16 56.12 -11.30
C GLU A 496 -58.49 55.04 -12.13
N VAL A 497 -57.31 55.34 -12.60
CA VAL A 497 -56.49 54.33 -13.34
C VAL A 497 -55.33 53.94 -12.44
N GLU A 498 -55.39 52.72 -11.97
CA GLU A 498 -54.34 52.12 -11.13
C GLU A 498 -53.50 51.14 -11.95
N VAL A 499 -52.17 51.25 -11.85
CA VAL A 499 -51.24 50.42 -12.58
C VAL A 499 -50.23 49.80 -11.62
N THR A 500 -50.06 48.51 -11.74
CA THR A 500 -48.99 47.77 -11.09
C THR A 500 -48.01 47.27 -12.15
N ALA A 501 -46.72 47.56 -11.92
CA ALA A 501 -45.64 47.11 -12.81
C ALA A 501 -44.63 46.27 -12.03
N VAL A 502 -43.91 45.44 -12.72
CA VAL A 502 -42.87 44.55 -12.19
C VAL A 502 -41.66 44.57 -13.13
N ASP A 503 -40.45 44.62 -12.56
CA ASP A 503 -39.20 44.45 -13.28
C ASP A 503 -38.76 43.00 -13.36
N GLN A 504 -37.60 42.73 -13.97
CA GLN A 504 -37.00 41.41 -14.07
C GLN A 504 -36.54 40.85 -12.74
N ALA A 505 -36.19 41.68 -11.76
CA ALA A 505 -35.82 41.28 -10.40
C ALA A 505 -37.07 41.02 -9.52
N GLY A 506 -38.25 41.35 -10.01
CA GLY A 506 -39.51 41.20 -9.29
C GLY A 506 -39.80 42.38 -8.34
N ASN A 507 -39.15 43.57 -8.49
CA ASN A 507 -39.57 44.77 -7.78
C ASN A 507 -40.87 45.25 -8.37
N THR A 508 -41.77 45.75 -7.55
CA THR A 508 -43.09 46.19 -7.98
C THR A 508 -43.28 47.69 -7.68
N ALA A 509 -43.85 48.36 -8.61
CA ALA A 509 -44.37 49.73 -8.43
C ALA A 509 -45.87 49.72 -8.62
N GLN A 510 -46.56 50.58 -7.91
CA GLN A 510 -48.00 50.82 -8.06
C GLN A 510 -48.25 52.31 -8.02
N GLU A 511 -48.87 52.80 -9.04
CA GLU A 511 -49.22 54.20 -9.20
C GLU A 511 -50.67 54.32 -9.66
N SER A 512 -51.33 55.36 -9.25
CA SER A 512 -52.69 55.67 -9.71
C SER A 512 -52.82 57.13 -10.09
N ILE A 513 -53.72 57.39 -11.01
CA ILE A 513 -54.04 58.75 -11.45
C ILE A 513 -55.56 58.92 -11.52
N LEU A 514 -56.02 60.00 -10.95
CA LEU A 514 -57.42 60.40 -10.89
C LEU A 514 -57.69 61.55 -11.88
N PHE A 515 -58.67 61.43 -12.71
CA PHE A 515 -59.09 62.46 -13.66
C PHE A 515 -60.57 62.26 -14.02
N LYS A 516 -61.15 63.22 -14.78
CA LYS A 516 -62.54 63.20 -15.07
C LYS A 516 -62.78 63.38 -16.58
N VAL A 517 -63.73 62.63 -17.14
CA VAL A 517 -64.25 62.87 -18.50
C VAL A 517 -65.61 63.52 -18.37
N VAL A 518 -65.75 64.67 -18.96
CA VAL A 518 -66.96 65.51 -18.88
C VAL A 518 -67.59 65.74 -20.27
N PRO A 519 -68.91 66.00 -20.33
CA PRO A 519 -69.53 66.36 -21.56
C PRO A 519 -68.99 67.68 -22.13
N LYS A 520 -69.04 67.84 -23.43
CA LYS A 520 -68.58 69.05 -24.10
C LYS A 520 -69.26 70.27 -23.49
N LYS A 521 -68.49 71.20 -22.97
CA LYS A 521 -69.05 72.44 -22.42
C LYS A 521 -69.58 73.35 -23.51
N ASN A 522 -70.83 73.80 -23.34
CA ASN A 522 -71.42 74.81 -24.26
C ASN A 522 -70.66 76.14 -24.12
N ILE A 523 -70.69 76.93 -25.21
CA ILE A 523 -70.00 78.24 -25.29
C ILE A 523 -70.35 79.14 -24.09
N PHE A 524 -71.59 79.06 -23.61
CA PHE A 524 -72.03 79.80 -22.38
C PHE A 524 -71.37 79.35 -21.07
N GLN A 525 -71.07 78.05 -20.92
CA GLN A 525 -70.37 77.51 -19.76
C GLN A 525 -68.89 77.90 -19.77
N LYS A 526 -68.23 77.92 -20.94
CA LYS A 526 -66.82 78.33 -21.06
C LYS A 526 -66.59 79.83 -20.72
N ILE A 527 -67.63 80.72 -20.86
CA ILE A 527 -67.57 82.16 -20.55
C ILE A 527 -67.87 82.36 -19.10
N ALA A 528 -68.68 81.53 -18.42
CA ALA A 528 -69.09 81.68 -17.02
C ALA A 528 -68.07 81.17 -16.00
N GLU A 529 -67.31 80.08 -16.33
CA GLU A 529 -66.35 79.47 -15.41
C GLU A 529 -65.26 80.44 -14.88
N PRO A 530 -64.59 81.23 -15.75
CA PRO A 530 -63.56 82.17 -15.20
C PRO A 530 -64.13 83.18 -14.29
N VAL A 531 -65.43 83.51 -14.40
CA VAL A 531 -66.10 84.48 -13.57
C VAL A 531 -66.46 83.87 -12.18
N VAL A 532 -66.97 82.60 -12.23
CA VAL A 532 -67.29 81.84 -10.96
C VAL A 532 -66.04 81.49 -10.19
N GLN A 533 -64.97 81.12 -10.86
CA GLN A 533 -63.67 80.78 -10.19
C GLN A 533 -63.06 82.09 -9.53
N LYS A 534 -63.22 83.22 -10.17
CA LYS A 534 -62.77 84.45 -9.56
C LYS A 534 -63.62 84.86 -8.34
N LEU A 535 -64.93 84.63 -8.32
CA LEU A 535 -65.82 84.86 -7.19
C LEU A 535 -65.53 83.95 -6.06
N ASN A 536 -65.31 82.60 -6.29
CA ASN A 536 -64.98 81.64 -5.30
C ASN A 536 -63.56 81.88 -4.65
N LYS A 537 -62.58 82.37 -5.45
CA LYS A 537 -61.27 82.79 -4.95
C LYS A 537 -61.32 84.03 -4.09
N GLU A 538 -62.29 84.92 -4.34
CA GLU A 538 -62.49 86.10 -3.43
C GLU A 538 -63.26 85.79 -2.14
N GLU A 539 -64.17 84.79 -2.15
CA GLU A 539 -64.79 84.23 -0.92
C GLU A 539 -63.85 83.43 -0.06
N GLY A 540 -62.98 82.58 -0.68
CA GLY A 540 -61.95 81.82 0.03
C GLY A 540 -60.95 82.70 0.76
N LYS A 541 -60.57 83.85 0.17
CA LYS A 541 -59.69 84.83 0.82
C LYS A 541 -60.34 85.64 2.00
N LYS A 542 -61.66 85.68 2.06
CA LYS A 542 -62.39 86.26 3.20
C LYS A 542 -62.51 85.29 4.38
N GLN A 543 -62.45 84.02 4.21
CA GLN A 543 -62.48 82.99 5.29
C GLN A 543 -61.10 82.71 5.88
N GLU A 544 -60.00 82.89 5.13
CA GLU A 544 -58.65 82.66 5.66
C GLU A 544 -58.20 83.74 6.68
N ASN A 545 -58.79 84.97 6.66
CA ASN A 545 -58.40 86.02 7.60
C ASN A 545 -59.16 85.99 8.91
N MET A 546 -60.04 85.02 9.20
CA MET A 546 -60.79 84.95 10.48
C MET A 546 -60.42 83.75 11.39
N ASN A 547 -59.49 82.90 11.01
CA ASN A 547 -59.30 81.63 11.73
C ASN A 547 -57.88 81.37 12.30
N ASP A 548 -57.05 82.44 12.41
CA ASP A 548 -55.67 82.27 12.86
C ASP A 548 -55.50 82.35 14.42
N GLY A 549 -56.61 82.37 15.12
CA GLY A 549 -56.59 82.55 16.61
C GLY A 549 -57.02 81.30 17.44
N GLU A 550 -57.67 80.27 16.81
CA GLU A 550 -58.27 79.18 17.58
C GLU A 550 -57.71 77.79 17.28
N GLU A 551 -56.91 77.57 16.23
CA GLU A 551 -56.44 76.24 15.82
C GLU A 551 -55.27 75.66 16.65
N LYS A 552 -54.54 76.47 17.40
CA LYS A 552 -53.41 75.98 18.21
C LYS A 552 -53.81 75.31 19.54
N ARG A 553 -55.12 75.36 19.93
CA ARG A 553 -55.57 74.68 21.16
C ARG A 553 -56.36 73.39 20.95
N LYS A 554 -56.66 72.98 19.69
CA LYS A 554 -57.42 71.77 19.39
C LYS A 554 -56.59 70.62 18.84
N LYS A 555 -55.33 70.80 18.45
CA LYS A 555 -54.47 69.75 17.91
C LYS A 555 -53.94 68.74 18.93
N ASP A 556 -53.95 69.08 20.18
CA ASP A 556 -53.40 68.15 21.21
C ASP A 556 -54.45 67.25 21.88
N ARG A 557 -55.75 67.38 21.52
CA ARG A 557 -56.83 66.65 22.18
C ARG A 557 -57.37 65.44 21.39
N TRP A 558 -56.86 65.16 20.21
CA TRP A 558 -57.36 64.12 19.34
C TRP A 558 -56.34 62.99 19.04
N LYS A 559 -55.21 62.93 19.70
CA LYS A 559 -54.22 61.89 19.49
C LYS A 559 -54.47 60.62 20.30
N GLU A 560 -55.27 60.64 21.33
CA GLU A 560 -55.52 59.49 22.17
C GLU A 560 -56.61 58.48 21.69
N PRO A 561 -57.69 58.90 21.00
CA PRO A 561 -58.68 57.90 20.55
C PRO A 561 -58.30 57.08 19.31
N MET A 562 -57.33 57.52 18.47
CA MET A 562 -56.96 56.83 17.27
C MET A 562 -56.01 55.67 17.55
N ILE A 563 -55.24 55.69 18.63
CA ILE A 563 -54.34 54.59 19.00
C ILE A 563 -55.14 53.37 19.51
N CYS A 564 -56.27 53.56 20.15
CA CYS A 564 -57.14 52.48 20.64
C CYS A 564 -57.88 51.78 19.48
N LEU A 565 -58.17 52.43 18.35
CA LEU A 565 -58.92 51.82 17.23
C LEU A 565 -58.00 50.97 16.34
N VAL A 566 -56.70 51.29 16.27
CA VAL A 566 -55.72 50.48 15.53
C VAL A 566 -55.36 49.21 16.32
N ILE A 567 -55.37 49.25 17.66
CA ILE A 567 -55.11 48.07 18.49
C ILE A 567 -56.31 47.10 18.48
N LEU A 568 -57.56 47.57 18.36
CA LEU A 568 -58.75 46.69 18.28
C LEU A 568 -58.87 46.01 16.89
N SER A 569 -58.44 46.61 15.82
CA SER A 569 -58.44 46.02 14.50
C SER A 569 -57.42 44.90 14.30
N CYS A 570 -56.26 44.99 14.97
CA CYS A 570 -55.24 43.92 14.97
C CYS A 570 -55.65 42.69 15.82
N ALA A 571 -56.47 42.85 16.87
CA ALA A 571 -56.92 41.73 17.71
C ALA A 571 -58.01 40.88 17.03
N VAL A 572 -58.81 41.46 16.15
CA VAL A 572 -59.85 40.70 15.40
C VAL A 572 -59.26 39.92 14.23
N ALA A 573 -58.15 40.38 13.62
CA ALA A 573 -57.45 39.66 12.56
C ALA A 573 -56.64 38.46 13.07
N ALA A 574 -56.16 38.50 14.31
CA ALA A 574 -55.41 37.38 14.94
C ALA A 574 -56.34 36.29 15.49
N GLY A 575 -57.57 36.64 15.92
CA GLY A 575 -58.58 35.65 16.42
C GLY A 575 -59.22 34.81 15.32
N GLY A 576 -59.33 35.36 14.09
CA GLY A 576 -59.93 34.65 12.95
C GLY A 576 -59.05 33.56 12.34
N TRP A 577 -57.77 33.56 12.64
CA TRP A 577 -56.83 32.58 12.07
C TRP A 577 -56.70 31.30 12.90
N TYR A 578 -57.06 31.34 14.18
CA TYR A 578 -56.98 30.19 15.09
C TYR A 578 -58.16 29.24 15.04
N ILE A 579 -59.31 29.65 14.50
CA ILE A 579 -60.54 28.82 14.45
C ILE A 579 -60.66 27.98 13.14
N ARG A 580 -59.76 28.18 12.16
CA ARG A 580 -59.86 27.49 10.86
C ARG A 580 -58.96 26.25 10.69
N LYS A 581 -58.26 25.82 11.73
CA LYS A 581 -57.35 24.65 11.67
C LYS A 581 -57.77 23.46 12.53
N GLY A 582 -59.03 23.40 12.96
CA GLY A 582 -59.57 22.24 13.63
C GLY A 582 -60.75 21.69 12.83
N HIS A 583 -60.53 20.62 12.11
CA HIS A 583 -61.39 19.52 11.67
C HIS A 583 -61.22 19.16 10.21
N ARG A 584 -60.52 18.07 10.00
CA ARG A 584 -60.89 17.03 9.01
C ARG A 584 -60.52 15.69 9.59
N PRO A 585 -61.47 14.77 9.69
CA PRO A 585 -61.20 13.34 9.85
C PRO A 585 -61.03 12.70 8.46
N GLU A 586 -60.31 11.61 8.49
CA GLU A 586 -59.97 10.59 7.49
C GLU A 586 -58.82 10.88 6.58
#